data_2c448d8ed50ad182a6307c1de0eeaaaa
#
_entry.id   2c448d8ed50ad182a6307c1de0eeaaaa
#
_cell.length_a   1.000
_cell.length_b   1.000
_cell.length_c   1.000
_cell.angle_alpha   90.00
_cell.angle_beta   90.00
_cell.angle_gamma   90.00
#
_symmetry.space_group_name_H-M   'P 1'
#
loop_
_entity.id
_entity.type
_entity.pdbx_description
1 polymer ?
#
loop_
_entity_poly.entity_id
_entity_poly.type
_entity_poly.pdbx_seq_one_letter_code
_entity_poly.pdbx_strand_id
1 'polypeptide(L)'
;MLFPVAVFLAPLIFAAIVVRYEQNAAIARVSRILDAALASRWLPVVCGLITAAIMAWVWSGAHFIANIADESAYILQAKIFAKGAWTLAPRPLPEFFEQVHVFVTPFLASKYFPGESILLVPGVIVGFTALVPLLFIFGSGALIVALGRRITNEWIALLAWAFWTTARANLRFLPNYFSETTTVFLWLLGWWALYDWHVRPRRRTLILLAFCIAWALITRPLTGLVFAIPAISVAVWSARRHGLLSEIRYALLVGVLVISIIPLWGRFTTGHWTQTPQSLYTKTYMPWDKIGFGVDTTPPLRTLPPNQAAEMQMFMALHQAHTVGSLPRDAKERIVAIHGDVFTGWRAGLAGYFILGLFALSPAITIGGVAALLLFLAYLSYAHPSFWTLYYLEAVPIVAVITVLGFAFAVTWLGRNIERDRVASKADVESRGGKTGAGSIIGVVLALALLVGFVPVIRAEHASRRVTIAPRLGLWQMMPALPTPSNILFVRDERVGHRSLVTNDVDEAHARTWLAHYLGGEENLQLQKLAPDRTAYVVDVGARTLIQLSSVRDSTTR
;
A
#
# COMPACT_ATOMS: atom_id res chain seq x y z
N MET A 1 -26.87 -9.81 16.18
CA MET A 1 -27.24 -10.45 14.89
C MET A 1 -28.11 -9.59 13.99
N LEU A 2 -29.04 -8.77 14.48
CA LEU A 2 -29.95 -7.97 13.64
C LEU A 2 -29.27 -6.85 12.82
N PHE A 3 -28.22 -6.20 13.35
CA PHE A 3 -27.57 -5.07 12.70
C PHE A 3 -26.90 -5.40 11.36
N PRO A 4 -26.06 -6.46 11.21
CA PRO A 4 -25.51 -6.84 9.91
C PRO A 4 -26.58 -7.21 8.88
N VAL A 5 -27.68 -7.83 9.31
CA VAL A 5 -28.81 -8.17 8.44
C VAL A 5 -29.49 -6.90 7.94
N ALA A 6 -29.71 -5.92 8.81
CA ALA A 6 -30.28 -4.64 8.42
C ALA A 6 -29.39 -3.90 7.41
N VAL A 7 -28.07 -3.90 7.59
CA VAL A 7 -27.09 -3.32 6.67
C VAL A 7 -27.08 -4.04 5.32
N PHE A 8 -27.24 -5.36 5.30
CA PHE A 8 -27.38 -6.12 4.06
C PHE A 8 -28.69 -5.78 3.34
N LEU A 9 -29.82 -5.67 4.06
CA LEU A 9 -31.13 -5.46 3.45
C LEU A 9 -31.39 -4.02 3.03
N ALA A 10 -30.88 -3.01 3.75
CA ALA A 10 -31.18 -1.61 3.49
C ALA A 10 -30.86 -1.15 2.05
N PRO A 11 -29.68 -1.46 1.45
CA PRO A 11 -29.41 -1.13 0.06
C PRO A 11 -30.35 -1.83 -0.93
N LEU A 12 -30.77 -3.07 -0.64
CA LEU A 12 -31.73 -3.81 -1.47
C LEU A 12 -33.13 -3.21 -1.41
N ILE A 13 -33.59 -2.84 -0.22
CA ILE A 13 -34.90 -2.17 -0.04
C ILE A 13 -34.91 -0.83 -0.79
N PHE A 14 -33.82 -0.05 -0.64
CA PHE A 14 -33.68 1.20 -1.39
C PHE A 14 -33.70 0.95 -2.90
N ALA A 15 -32.93 -0.02 -3.40
CA ALA A 15 -32.90 -0.38 -4.80
C ALA A 15 -34.28 -0.85 -5.32
N ALA A 16 -34.99 -1.67 -4.53
CA ALA A 16 -36.33 -2.12 -4.85
C ALA A 16 -37.33 -0.95 -5.01
N ILE A 17 -37.23 0.04 -4.10
CA ILE A 17 -38.07 1.26 -4.18
C ILE A 17 -37.74 2.02 -5.47
N VAL A 18 -36.46 2.27 -5.78
CA VAL A 18 -36.08 3.02 -6.98
C VAL A 18 -36.52 2.28 -8.25
N VAL A 19 -36.32 0.96 -8.34
CA VAL A 19 -36.78 0.13 -9.47
C VAL A 19 -38.27 0.14 -9.60
N ARG A 20 -39.01 0.07 -8.48
CA ARG A 20 -40.48 0.11 -8.48
C ARG A 20 -41.02 1.40 -9.08
N TYR A 21 -40.35 2.53 -8.85
CA TYR A 21 -40.81 3.84 -9.30
C TYR A 21 -40.05 4.39 -10.51
N GLU A 22 -39.22 3.58 -11.20
CA GLU A 22 -38.40 4.04 -12.33
C GLU A 22 -39.18 4.64 -13.50
N GLN A 23 -40.44 4.26 -13.68
CA GLN A 23 -41.34 4.82 -14.71
C GLN A 23 -41.89 6.20 -14.34
N ASN A 24 -41.72 6.68 -13.12
CA ASN A 24 -42.11 8.02 -12.73
C ASN A 24 -41.25 9.06 -13.51
N ALA A 25 -41.92 10.05 -14.11
CA ALA A 25 -41.25 11.04 -14.97
C ALA A 25 -40.16 11.82 -14.26
N ALA A 26 -40.31 12.11 -12.95
CA ALA A 26 -39.28 12.78 -12.16
C ALA A 26 -38.06 11.88 -11.95
N ILE A 27 -38.27 10.61 -11.59
CA ILE A 27 -37.20 9.62 -11.41
C ILE A 27 -36.46 9.38 -12.73
N ALA A 28 -37.18 9.22 -13.84
CA ALA A 28 -36.61 9.05 -15.17
C ALA A 28 -35.79 10.29 -15.62
N ARG A 29 -36.22 11.51 -15.23
CA ARG A 29 -35.45 12.72 -15.50
C ARG A 29 -34.13 12.74 -14.70
N VAL A 30 -34.18 12.46 -13.40
CA VAL A 30 -33.01 12.40 -12.52
C VAL A 30 -32.04 11.33 -13.03
N SER A 31 -32.55 10.14 -13.36
CA SER A 31 -31.70 9.05 -13.90
C SER A 31 -30.94 9.47 -15.16
N ARG A 32 -31.62 10.14 -16.13
CA ARG A 32 -30.95 10.61 -17.36
C ARG A 32 -29.83 11.62 -17.07
N ILE A 33 -30.02 12.53 -16.12
CA ILE A 33 -29.02 13.50 -15.72
C ILE A 33 -27.80 12.77 -15.10
N LEU A 34 -28.07 11.82 -14.22
CA LEU A 34 -27.01 11.03 -13.58
C LEU A 34 -26.31 10.12 -14.59
N ASP A 35 -27.01 9.50 -15.53
CA ASP A 35 -26.42 8.69 -16.61
C ASP A 35 -25.43 9.53 -17.43
N ALA A 36 -25.82 10.75 -17.81
CA ALA A 36 -24.95 11.67 -18.53
C ALA A 36 -23.71 12.07 -17.70
N ALA A 37 -23.90 12.33 -16.41
CA ALA A 37 -22.79 12.66 -15.50
C ALA A 37 -21.85 11.45 -15.31
N LEU A 38 -22.40 10.26 -15.10
CA LEU A 38 -21.63 9.03 -14.95
C LEU A 38 -20.91 8.62 -16.25
N ALA A 39 -21.47 8.92 -17.42
CA ALA A 39 -20.82 8.70 -18.72
C ALA A 39 -19.72 9.71 -19.02
N SER A 40 -19.60 10.80 -18.26
CA SER A 40 -18.59 11.84 -18.47
C SER A 40 -17.18 11.26 -18.45
N ARG A 41 -16.34 11.70 -19.40
CA ARG A 41 -14.89 11.38 -19.44
C ARG A 41 -14.13 11.87 -18.23
N TRP A 42 -14.67 12.85 -17.51
CA TRP A 42 -14.04 13.46 -16.34
C TRP A 42 -14.30 12.71 -15.03
N LEU A 43 -15.29 11.82 -15.01
CA LEU A 43 -15.63 11.08 -13.78
C LEU A 43 -14.42 10.34 -13.17
N PRO A 44 -13.58 9.61 -13.95
CA PRO A 44 -12.38 8.97 -13.38
C PRO A 44 -11.44 9.99 -12.73
N VAL A 45 -11.23 11.15 -13.36
CA VAL A 45 -10.37 12.21 -12.81
C VAL A 45 -10.94 12.76 -11.51
N VAL A 46 -12.24 13.06 -11.46
CA VAL A 46 -12.91 13.54 -10.24
C VAL A 46 -12.81 12.52 -9.12
N CYS A 47 -13.07 11.26 -9.41
CA CYS A 47 -12.93 10.17 -8.43
C CYS A 47 -11.48 10.02 -7.93
N GLY A 48 -10.49 10.13 -8.83
CA GLY A 48 -9.08 10.14 -8.45
C GLY A 48 -8.73 11.33 -7.52
N LEU A 49 -9.21 12.54 -7.83
CA LEU A 49 -8.98 13.73 -7.01
C LEU A 49 -9.62 13.58 -5.62
N ILE A 50 -10.84 13.07 -5.53
CA ILE A 50 -11.52 12.82 -4.24
C ILE A 50 -10.72 11.79 -3.42
N THR A 51 -10.28 10.70 -4.06
CA THR A 51 -9.45 9.69 -3.38
C THR A 51 -8.16 10.31 -2.85
N ALA A 52 -7.42 11.05 -3.69
CA ALA A 52 -6.18 11.71 -3.30
C ALA A 52 -6.41 12.73 -2.16
N ALA A 53 -7.49 13.50 -2.21
CA ALA A 53 -7.83 14.48 -1.17
C ALA A 53 -8.15 13.79 0.18
N ILE A 54 -8.93 12.70 0.18
CA ILE A 54 -9.22 11.93 1.39
C ILE A 54 -7.92 11.37 1.98
N MET A 55 -7.09 10.73 1.14
CA MET A 55 -5.84 10.09 1.60
C MET A 55 -4.80 11.13 2.04
N ALA A 56 -4.67 12.26 1.34
CA ALA A 56 -3.82 13.38 1.76
C ALA A 56 -4.27 13.95 3.10
N TRP A 57 -5.59 14.09 3.32
CA TRP A 57 -6.11 14.54 4.61
C TRP A 57 -5.79 13.53 5.72
N VAL A 58 -5.97 12.22 5.50
CA VAL A 58 -5.58 11.19 6.47
C VAL A 58 -4.08 11.28 6.77
N TRP A 59 -3.25 11.42 5.74
CA TRP A 59 -1.79 11.49 5.89
C TRP A 59 -1.31 12.77 6.57
N SER A 60 -2.02 13.88 6.39
CA SER A 60 -1.68 15.14 7.05
C SER A 60 -1.68 15.02 8.58
N GLY A 61 -2.38 14.04 9.16
CA GLY A 61 -2.27 13.69 10.58
C GLY A 61 -0.85 13.31 11.00
N ALA A 62 -0.04 12.75 10.09
CA ALA A 62 1.38 12.49 10.29
C ALA A 62 2.29 13.54 9.62
N HIS A 63 1.77 14.69 9.19
CA HIS A 63 2.52 15.74 8.51
C HIS A 63 3.33 15.26 7.30
N PHE A 64 2.90 14.19 6.63
CA PHE A 64 3.60 13.51 5.52
C PHE A 64 5.00 13.01 5.90
N ILE A 65 5.23 12.72 7.18
CA ILE A 65 6.52 12.26 7.71
C ILE A 65 6.51 10.74 7.77
N ALA A 66 7.66 10.11 7.44
CA ALA A 66 7.87 8.68 7.64
C ALA A 66 7.74 8.33 9.12
N ASN A 67 7.01 7.27 9.43
CA ASN A 67 6.71 6.88 10.79
C ASN A 67 7.37 5.56 11.22
N ILE A 68 7.68 4.71 10.25
CA ILE A 68 8.31 3.40 10.49
C ILE A 68 9.57 3.24 9.66
N ALA A 69 10.38 2.24 10.04
CA ALA A 69 11.71 1.99 9.46
C ALA A 69 11.68 1.75 7.95
N ASP A 70 10.66 1.02 7.45
CA ASP A 70 10.47 0.76 6.02
C ASP A 70 10.37 2.06 5.22
N GLU A 71 9.49 2.97 5.64
CA GLU A 71 9.29 4.27 4.99
C GLU A 71 10.58 5.09 5.00
N SER A 72 11.27 5.11 6.16
CA SER A 72 12.54 5.82 6.33
C SER A 72 13.63 5.25 5.43
N ALA A 73 13.67 3.93 5.26
CA ALA A 73 14.64 3.25 4.41
C ALA A 73 14.38 3.53 2.92
N TYR A 74 13.13 3.59 2.46
CA TYR A 74 12.79 3.98 1.08
C TYR A 74 13.17 5.44 0.80
N ILE A 75 12.87 6.36 1.71
CA ILE A 75 13.22 7.78 1.57
C ILE A 75 14.73 7.98 1.59
N LEU A 76 15.45 7.30 2.49
CA LEU A 76 16.91 7.35 2.54
C LEU A 76 17.52 6.96 1.19
N GLN A 77 17.07 5.82 0.62
CA GLN A 77 17.57 5.36 -0.67
C GLN A 77 17.18 6.31 -1.81
N ALA A 78 15.99 6.90 -1.78
CA ALA A 78 15.58 7.91 -2.75
C ALA A 78 16.48 9.15 -2.70
N LYS A 79 16.88 9.59 -1.51
CA LYS A 79 17.83 10.69 -1.32
C LYS A 79 19.23 10.33 -1.84
N ILE A 80 19.68 9.08 -1.65
CA ILE A 80 20.94 8.58 -2.20
C ILE A 80 20.88 8.60 -3.74
N PHE A 81 19.80 8.12 -4.33
CA PHE A 81 19.58 8.15 -5.78
C PHE A 81 19.51 9.58 -6.33
N ALA A 82 18.89 10.51 -5.60
CA ALA A 82 18.85 11.92 -5.98
C ALA A 82 20.25 12.58 -6.05
N LYS A 83 21.26 12.03 -5.32
CA LYS A 83 22.66 12.42 -5.42
C LYS A 83 23.39 11.70 -6.57
N GLY A 84 22.71 10.88 -7.38
CA GLY A 84 23.32 10.10 -8.47
C GLY A 84 24.14 8.89 -7.99
N ALA A 85 24.00 8.49 -6.73
CA ALA A 85 24.72 7.38 -6.13
C ALA A 85 23.83 6.16 -5.88
N TRP A 86 24.41 4.97 -5.80
CA TRP A 86 23.73 3.75 -5.37
C TRP A 86 23.89 3.52 -3.86
N THR A 87 25.02 3.93 -3.31
CA THR A 87 25.38 3.88 -1.91
C THR A 87 26.16 5.11 -1.52
N LEU A 88 26.29 5.36 -0.22
CA LEU A 88 27.23 6.34 0.33
C LEU A 88 28.27 5.62 1.20
N ALA A 89 29.33 6.35 1.59
CA ALA A 89 30.34 5.85 2.50
C ALA A 89 29.71 5.43 3.85
N PRO A 90 30.28 4.40 4.51
CA PRO A 90 29.82 3.99 5.83
C PRO A 90 30.08 5.10 6.85
N ARG A 91 29.28 5.11 7.92
CA ARG A 91 29.46 6.04 9.02
C ARG A 91 30.56 5.59 9.96
N PRO A 92 31.37 6.50 10.50
CA PRO A 92 32.25 6.16 11.61
C PRO A 92 31.43 5.77 12.84
N LEU A 93 31.88 4.78 13.59
CA LEU A 93 31.13 4.23 14.73
C LEU A 93 29.67 3.92 14.39
N PRO A 94 29.45 3.00 13.43
CA PRO A 94 28.13 2.76 12.82
C PRO A 94 27.08 2.29 13.83
N GLU A 95 27.47 1.72 14.97
CA GLU A 95 26.61 1.30 16.08
C GLU A 95 25.74 2.43 16.63
N PHE A 96 26.21 3.68 16.57
CA PHE A 96 25.40 4.85 16.97
C PHE A 96 24.31 5.21 15.98
N PHE A 97 24.39 4.72 14.74
CA PHE A 97 23.52 5.12 13.63
C PHE A 97 22.70 3.96 13.08
N GLU A 98 22.70 2.81 13.75
CA GLU A 98 21.95 1.64 13.29
C GLU A 98 20.47 1.96 13.08
N GLN A 99 19.97 1.52 11.94
CA GLN A 99 18.57 1.65 11.57
C GLN A 99 18.05 0.33 11.02
N VAL A 100 16.88 -0.08 11.43
CA VAL A 100 16.22 -1.25 10.85
C VAL A 100 16.05 -1.03 9.34
N HIS A 101 16.37 -2.04 8.53
CA HIS A 101 16.28 -2.06 7.07
C HIS A 101 17.29 -1.17 6.33
N VAL A 102 18.31 -0.66 7.02
CA VAL A 102 19.39 0.16 6.45
C VAL A 102 20.74 -0.44 6.79
N PHE A 103 21.63 -0.53 5.81
CA PHE A 103 23.05 -0.73 6.05
C PHE A 103 23.68 0.60 6.45
N VAL A 104 24.35 0.64 7.59
CA VAL A 104 25.21 1.76 8.01
C VAL A 104 26.70 1.44 7.84
N THR A 105 27.00 0.17 7.62
CA THR A 105 28.30 -0.40 7.25
C THR A 105 28.09 -1.71 6.48
N PRO A 106 28.94 -2.09 5.52
CA PRO A 106 30.15 -1.42 4.99
C PRO A 106 29.85 -0.24 4.04
N PHE A 107 28.61 0.09 3.81
CA PHE A 107 28.12 1.22 3.02
C PHE A 107 26.79 1.69 3.62
N LEU A 108 26.37 2.91 3.28
CA LEU A 108 25.04 3.41 3.63
C LEU A 108 24.07 3.16 2.47
N ALA A 109 23.07 2.31 2.68
CA ALA A 109 21.99 2.02 1.72
C ALA A 109 20.82 1.29 2.38
N SER A 110 19.63 1.36 1.77
CA SER A 110 18.48 0.53 2.13
C SER A 110 18.66 -0.91 1.68
N LYS A 111 18.06 -1.86 2.42
CA LYS A 111 17.99 -3.26 2.00
C LYS A 111 17.00 -3.50 0.85
N TYR A 112 16.01 -2.62 0.69
CA TYR A 112 14.86 -2.84 -0.18
C TYR A 112 15.20 -2.76 -1.66
N PHE A 113 14.40 -3.46 -2.47
CA PHE A 113 14.46 -3.38 -3.91
C PHE A 113 14.28 -1.93 -4.39
N PRO A 114 14.97 -1.51 -5.47
CA PRO A 114 15.15 -0.11 -5.79
C PRO A 114 13.91 0.57 -6.41
N GLY A 115 12.91 -0.22 -6.86
CA GLY A 115 11.80 0.30 -7.67
C GLY A 115 10.99 1.39 -6.97
N GLU A 116 10.68 1.24 -5.67
CA GLU A 116 10.00 2.28 -4.89
C GLU A 116 10.85 3.54 -4.75
N SER A 117 12.09 3.37 -4.28
CA SER A 117 12.98 4.49 -4.01
C SER A 117 13.31 5.31 -5.27
N ILE A 118 13.44 4.67 -6.44
CA ILE A 118 13.63 5.38 -7.72
C ILE A 118 12.42 6.28 -8.03
N LEU A 119 11.21 5.78 -7.81
CA LEU A 119 9.98 6.56 -8.05
C LEU A 119 9.79 7.70 -7.06
N LEU A 120 10.35 7.62 -5.86
CA LEU A 120 10.31 8.71 -4.88
C LEU A 120 11.27 9.86 -5.21
N VAL A 121 12.29 9.65 -6.07
CA VAL A 121 13.32 10.67 -6.40
C VAL A 121 12.73 12.01 -6.85
N PRO A 122 11.74 12.08 -7.76
CA PRO A 122 11.17 13.37 -8.15
C PRO A 122 10.59 14.14 -6.96
N GLY A 123 9.91 13.45 -6.04
CA GLY A 123 9.36 14.06 -4.82
C GLY A 123 10.45 14.58 -3.89
N VAL A 124 11.57 13.85 -3.78
CA VAL A 124 12.76 14.29 -3.00
C VAL A 124 13.36 15.55 -3.62
N ILE A 125 13.55 15.60 -4.94
CA ILE A 125 14.16 16.75 -5.64
C ILE A 125 13.31 18.01 -5.47
N VAL A 126 11.98 17.89 -5.54
CA VAL A 126 11.09 19.08 -5.37
C VAL A 126 10.81 19.41 -3.89
N GLY A 127 11.40 18.67 -2.93
CA GLY A 127 11.20 18.90 -1.49
C GLY A 127 9.86 18.44 -0.93
N PHE A 128 9.08 17.68 -1.70
CA PHE A 128 7.81 17.09 -1.27
C PHE A 128 7.73 15.61 -1.65
N THR A 129 8.36 14.77 -0.84
CA THR A 129 8.50 13.31 -1.10
C THR A 129 7.15 12.61 -1.28
N ALA A 130 6.09 13.08 -0.62
CA ALA A 130 4.73 12.51 -0.73
C ALA A 130 4.07 12.76 -2.10
N LEU A 131 4.65 13.59 -2.98
CA LEU A 131 4.10 13.91 -4.30
C LEU A 131 3.79 12.65 -5.11
N VAL A 132 4.76 11.75 -5.24
CA VAL A 132 4.61 10.56 -6.10
C VAL A 132 3.62 9.55 -5.54
N PRO A 133 3.64 9.17 -4.24
CA PRO A 133 2.59 8.36 -3.67
C PRO A 133 1.19 8.97 -3.83
N LEU A 134 1.02 10.28 -3.65
CA LEU A 134 -0.27 10.94 -3.86
C LEU A 134 -0.73 10.89 -5.33
N LEU A 135 0.19 10.99 -6.30
CA LEU A 135 -0.12 10.80 -7.72
C LEU A 135 -0.54 9.36 -8.02
N PHE A 136 0.06 8.37 -7.39
CA PHE A 136 -0.35 6.97 -7.55
C PHE A 136 -1.70 6.69 -6.89
N ILE A 137 -1.99 7.28 -5.75
CA ILE A 137 -3.31 7.22 -5.11
C ILE A 137 -4.38 7.85 -6.02
N PHE A 138 -4.10 9.03 -6.57
CA PHE A 138 -4.97 9.67 -7.56
C PHE A 138 -5.20 8.76 -8.76
N GLY A 139 -4.12 8.23 -9.36
CA GLY A 139 -4.18 7.35 -10.51
C GLY A 139 -4.94 6.06 -10.24
N SER A 140 -4.78 5.47 -9.06
CA SER A 140 -5.52 4.26 -8.63
C SER A 140 -7.01 4.52 -8.54
N GLY A 141 -7.44 5.61 -7.90
CA GLY A 141 -8.84 6.01 -7.84
C GLY A 141 -9.46 6.26 -9.23
N ALA A 142 -8.71 6.89 -10.12
CA ALA A 142 -9.12 7.12 -11.51
C ALA A 142 -9.22 5.81 -12.32
N LEU A 143 -8.23 4.92 -12.17
CA LEU A 143 -8.16 3.65 -12.90
C LEU A 143 -9.25 2.67 -12.49
N ILE A 144 -9.64 2.62 -11.22
CA ILE A 144 -10.76 1.77 -10.75
C ILE A 144 -12.04 2.15 -11.51
N VAL A 145 -12.33 3.43 -11.65
CA VAL A 145 -13.50 3.88 -12.41
C VAL A 145 -13.31 3.62 -13.91
N ALA A 146 -12.14 3.96 -14.47
CA ALA A 146 -11.88 3.81 -15.90
C ALA A 146 -11.90 2.34 -16.35
N LEU A 147 -11.34 1.42 -15.56
CA LEU A 147 -11.36 -0.02 -15.82
C LEU A 147 -12.74 -0.61 -15.50
N GLY A 148 -13.31 -0.25 -14.34
CA GLY A 148 -14.61 -0.74 -13.90
C GLY A 148 -15.72 -0.49 -14.93
N ARG A 149 -15.75 0.70 -15.56
CA ARG A 149 -16.69 1.04 -16.64
C ARG A 149 -16.54 0.13 -17.87
N ARG A 150 -15.34 -0.35 -18.16
CA ARG A 150 -15.03 -1.21 -19.31
C ARG A 150 -15.42 -2.66 -19.07
N ILE A 151 -15.30 -3.13 -17.84
CA ILE A 151 -15.56 -4.54 -17.47
C ILE A 151 -16.95 -4.76 -16.87
N THR A 152 -17.64 -3.67 -16.47
CA THR A 152 -18.99 -3.70 -15.92
C THR A 152 -19.85 -2.58 -16.56
N ASN A 153 -20.24 -1.58 -15.79
CA ASN A 153 -20.93 -0.36 -16.24
C ASN A 153 -20.60 0.81 -15.30
N GLU A 154 -21.14 2.00 -15.61
CA GLU A 154 -20.81 3.26 -14.96
C GLU A 154 -21.14 3.27 -13.46
N TRP A 155 -22.34 2.86 -13.06
CA TRP A 155 -22.76 2.93 -11.67
C TRP A 155 -22.10 1.86 -10.79
N ILE A 156 -21.84 0.65 -11.35
CA ILE A 156 -21.07 -0.39 -10.66
C ILE A 156 -19.63 0.09 -10.43
N ALA A 157 -19.01 0.70 -11.44
CA ALA A 157 -17.67 1.25 -11.33
C ALA A 157 -17.58 2.36 -10.26
N LEU A 158 -18.57 3.28 -10.22
CA LEU A 158 -18.63 4.33 -9.20
C LEU A 158 -18.77 3.74 -7.79
N LEU A 159 -19.66 2.77 -7.61
CA LEU A 159 -19.91 2.17 -6.30
C LEU A 159 -18.70 1.33 -5.83
N ALA A 160 -18.04 0.61 -6.75
CA ALA A 160 -16.81 -0.13 -6.46
C ALA A 160 -15.67 0.82 -6.07
N TRP A 161 -15.54 1.98 -6.75
CA TRP A 161 -14.60 3.03 -6.37
C TRP A 161 -14.88 3.58 -4.97
N ALA A 162 -16.13 3.92 -4.65
CA ALA A 162 -16.49 4.45 -3.33
C ALA A 162 -16.23 3.40 -2.24
N PHE A 163 -16.56 2.14 -2.52
CA PHE A 163 -16.24 1.03 -1.63
C PHE A 163 -14.74 0.88 -1.40
N TRP A 164 -13.92 0.89 -2.46
CA TRP A 164 -12.48 0.78 -2.38
C TRP A 164 -11.85 1.98 -1.66
N THR A 165 -12.21 3.21 -2.04
CA THR A 165 -11.65 4.45 -1.45
C THR A 165 -11.87 4.51 0.06
N THR A 166 -13.01 4.01 0.54
CA THR A 166 -13.37 4.01 1.96
C THR A 166 -13.02 2.73 2.70
N ALA A 167 -12.35 1.74 2.07
CA ALA A 167 -11.87 0.57 2.77
C ALA A 167 -10.79 0.97 3.80
N ARG A 168 -10.92 0.49 5.04
CA ARG A 168 -9.97 0.83 6.12
C ARG A 168 -8.55 0.41 5.78
N ALA A 169 -8.37 -0.74 5.12
CA ALA A 169 -7.07 -1.19 4.62
C ALA A 169 -6.38 -0.08 3.81
N ASN A 170 -7.11 0.56 2.88
CA ASN A 170 -6.58 1.63 2.05
C ASN A 170 -6.32 2.92 2.84
N LEU A 171 -7.23 3.32 3.73
CA LEU A 171 -7.04 4.51 4.59
C LEU A 171 -5.81 4.35 5.50
N ARG A 172 -5.54 3.13 5.93
CA ARG A 172 -4.43 2.80 6.82
C ARG A 172 -3.10 2.69 6.10
N PHE A 173 -3.04 2.12 4.88
CA PHE A 173 -1.79 1.70 4.26
C PHE A 173 -1.44 2.38 2.94
N LEU A 174 -2.36 3.09 2.26
CA LEU A 174 -1.98 3.83 1.05
C LEU A 174 -1.35 5.21 1.35
N PRO A 175 -1.83 6.02 2.32
CA PRO A 175 -1.25 7.32 2.60
C PRO A 175 0.04 7.20 3.42
N ASN A 176 1.09 6.68 2.83
CA ASN A 176 2.43 6.50 3.38
C ASN A 176 3.46 6.29 2.26
N TYR A 177 4.72 5.96 2.61
CA TYR A 177 5.80 5.69 1.66
C TYR A 177 6.03 4.18 1.43
N PHE A 178 5.04 3.36 1.68
CA PHE A 178 5.13 1.92 1.40
C PHE A 178 5.06 1.63 -0.09
N SER A 179 5.81 0.63 -0.51
CA SER A 179 5.85 0.14 -1.88
C SER A 179 4.52 -0.43 -2.40
N GLU A 180 3.60 -0.74 -1.48
CA GLU A 180 2.24 -1.19 -1.80
C GLU A 180 1.42 -0.14 -2.54
N THR A 181 1.60 1.13 -2.21
CA THR A 181 0.92 2.22 -2.92
C THR A 181 1.30 2.22 -4.40
N THR A 182 2.57 2.01 -4.69
CA THR A 182 3.10 1.86 -6.05
C THR A 182 2.57 0.61 -6.73
N THR A 183 2.59 -0.54 -6.06
CA THR A 183 2.17 -1.80 -6.70
C THR A 183 0.66 -1.88 -6.93
N VAL A 184 -0.17 -1.30 -6.07
CA VAL A 184 -1.63 -1.14 -6.33
C VAL A 184 -1.87 -0.33 -7.61
N PHE A 185 -1.15 0.78 -7.78
CA PHE A 185 -1.26 1.58 -9.00
C PHE A 185 -0.79 0.81 -10.24
N LEU A 186 0.36 0.14 -10.17
CA LEU A 186 0.91 -0.66 -11.27
C LEU A 186 0.00 -1.83 -11.65
N TRP A 187 -0.62 -2.50 -10.69
CA TRP A 187 -1.58 -3.56 -10.96
C TRP A 187 -2.81 -3.03 -11.71
N LEU A 188 -3.40 -1.93 -11.23
CA LEU A 188 -4.57 -1.32 -11.87
C LEU A 188 -4.23 -0.82 -13.28
N LEU A 189 -3.08 -0.17 -13.47
CA LEU A 189 -2.61 0.29 -14.77
C LEU A 189 -2.31 -0.90 -15.71
N GLY A 190 -1.69 -1.95 -15.18
CA GLY A 190 -1.41 -3.16 -15.93
C GLY A 190 -2.68 -3.93 -16.34
N TRP A 191 -3.68 -4.05 -15.45
CA TRP A 191 -4.98 -4.62 -15.80
C TRP A 191 -5.71 -3.79 -16.85
N TRP A 192 -5.64 -2.46 -16.75
CA TRP A 192 -6.18 -1.57 -17.77
C TRP A 192 -5.48 -1.77 -19.13
N ALA A 193 -4.15 -1.86 -19.13
CA ALA A 193 -3.36 -2.11 -20.33
C ALA A 193 -3.63 -3.50 -20.94
N LEU A 194 -3.76 -4.53 -20.10
CA LEU A 194 -4.09 -5.89 -20.52
C LEU A 194 -5.47 -5.97 -21.16
N TYR A 195 -6.48 -5.33 -20.55
CA TYR A 195 -7.82 -5.27 -21.10
C TYR A 195 -7.84 -4.57 -22.46
N ASP A 196 -7.16 -3.42 -22.59
CA ASP A 196 -7.06 -2.69 -23.86
C ASP A 196 -6.31 -3.51 -24.91
N TRP A 197 -5.23 -4.22 -24.54
CA TRP A 197 -4.52 -5.15 -25.40
C TRP A 197 -5.42 -6.29 -25.88
N HIS A 198 -6.23 -6.84 -25.03
CA HIS A 198 -7.12 -7.95 -25.37
C HIS A 198 -8.25 -7.52 -26.34
N VAL A 199 -8.85 -6.33 -26.11
CA VAL A 199 -9.99 -5.85 -26.91
C VAL A 199 -9.54 -5.13 -28.18
N ARG A 200 -8.47 -4.36 -28.13
CA ARG A 200 -7.91 -3.56 -29.21
C ARG A 200 -6.39 -3.65 -29.19
N PRO A 201 -5.80 -4.73 -29.76
CA PRO A 201 -4.36 -4.96 -29.63
C PRO A 201 -3.54 -3.79 -30.19
N ARG A 202 -2.75 -3.15 -29.32
CA ARG A 202 -1.85 -2.07 -29.67
C ARG A 202 -0.51 -2.32 -29.00
N ARG A 203 0.59 -2.23 -29.76
CA ARG A 203 1.95 -2.41 -29.23
C ARG A 203 2.19 -1.60 -27.94
N ARG A 204 1.76 -0.34 -27.89
CA ARG A 204 1.94 0.53 -26.73
C ARG A 204 1.30 0.00 -25.45
N THR A 205 0.14 -0.66 -25.54
CA THR A 205 -0.52 -1.22 -24.34
C THR A 205 0.16 -2.49 -23.88
N LEU A 206 0.72 -3.30 -24.78
CA LEU A 206 1.54 -4.45 -24.42
C LEU A 206 2.87 -4.02 -23.77
N ILE A 207 3.52 -2.97 -24.29
CA ILE A 207 4.73 -2.37 -23.70
C ILE A 207 4.42 -1.82 -22.29
N LEU A 208 3.31 -1.10 -22.12
CA LEU A 208 2.87 -0.57 -20.83
C LEU A 208 2.63 -1.70 -19.82
N LEU A 209 1.97 -2.79 -20.25
CA LEU A 209 1.77 -3.96 -19.39
C LEU A 209 3.10 -4.56 -18.94
N ALA A 210 4.04 -4.75 -19.88
CA ALA A 210 5.37 -5.27 -19.57
C ALA A 210 6.13 -4.37 -18.60
N PHE A 211 6.05 -3.05 -18.78
CA PHE A 211 6.61 -2.08 -17.84
C PHE A 211 5.99 -2.22 -16.45
N CYS A 212 4.66 -2.27 -16.33
CA CYS A 212 3.97 -2.42 -15.05
C CYS A 212 4.40 -3.71 -14.32
N ILE A 213 4.47 -4.84 -15.03
CA ILE A 213 4.90 -6.12 -14.47
C ILE A 213 6.36 -6.02 -14.01
N ALA A 214 7.25 -5.56 -14.87
CA ALA A 214 8.67 -5.50 -14.59
C ALA A 214 8.99 -4.51 -13.44
N TRP A 215 8.30 -3.37 -13.38
CA TRP A 215 8.46 -2.42 -12.29
C TRP A 215 7.92 -2.95 -10.98
N ALA A 216 6.79 -3.67 -10.99
CA ALA A 216 6.28 -4.36 -9.81
C ALA A 216 7.29 -5.41 -9.30
N LEU A 217 7.97 -6.13 -10.20
CA LEU A 217 9.03 -7.09 -9.84
C LEU A 217 10.24 -6.44 -9.18
N ILE A 218 10.70 -5.27 -9.66
CA ILE A 218 11.82 -4.54 -9.05
C ILE A 218 11.43 -3.70 -7.82
N THR A 219 10.13 -3.68 -7.47
CA THR A 219 9.59 -3.03 -6.27
C THR A 219 9.27 -4.07 -5.20
N ARG A 220 8.46 -5.07 -5.53
CA ARG A 220 8.01 -6.18 -4.67
C ARG A 220 8.00 -7.48 -5.48
N PRO A 221 9.11 -8.23 -5.49
CA PRO A 221 9.25 -9.37 -6.40
C PRO A 221 8.13 -10.41 -6.32
N LEU A 222 7.69 -10.78 -5.10
CA LEU A 222 6.61 -11.76 -4.92
C LEU A 222 5.28 -11.25 -5.47
N THR A 223 4.90 -10.02 -5.15
CA THR A 223 3.69 -9.35 -5.67
C THR A 223 3.75 -9.20 -7.19
N GLY A 224 4.92 -8.79 -7.73
CA GLY A 224 5.14 -8.67 -9.17
C GLY A 224 5.03 -10.01 -9.91
N LEU A 225 5.58 -11.09 -9.33
CA LEU A 225 5.49 -12.44 -9.89
C LEU A 225 4.04 -12.95 -9.93
N VAL A 226 3.30 -12.77 -8.85
CA VAL A 226 1.89 -13.16 -8.77
C VAL A 226 1.04 -12.42 -9.80
N PHE A 227 1.32 -11.14 -10.03
CA PHE A 227 0.67 -10.37 -11.10
C PHE A 227 1.06 -10.86 -12.49
N ALA A 228 2.35 -11.15 -12.69
CA ALA A 228 2.90 -11.57 -13.98
C ALA A 228 2.24 -12.85 -14.52
N ILE A 229 2.00 -13.85 -13.65
CA ILE A 229 1.48 -15.16 -14.07
C ILE A 229 0.18 -15.03 -14.86
N PRO A 230 -0.95 -14.55 -14.33
CA PRO A 230 -2.19 -14.43 -15.08
C PRO A 230 -2.10 -13.37 -16.19
N ALA A 231 -1.39 -12.26 -15.96
CA ALA A 231 -1.30 -11.18 -16.94
C ALA A 231 -0.55 -11.60 -18.21
N ILE A 232 0.60 -12.27 -18.09
CA ILE A 232 1.37 -12.78 -19.23
C ILE A 232 0.58 -13.89 -19.93
N SER A 233 -0.06 -14.79 -19.18
CA SER A 233 -0.86 -15.88 -19.77
C SER A 233 -1.95 -15.33 -20.69
N VAL A 234 -2.71 -14.34 -20.23
CA VAL A 234 -3.75 -13.68 -21.05
C VAL A 234 -3.15 -12.86 -22.18
N ALA A 235 -2.04 -12.15 -21.97
CA ALA A 235 -1.39 -11.35 -23.00
C ALA A 235 -0.88 -12.23 -24.16
N VAL A 236 -0.26 -13.37 -23.85
CA VAL A 236 0.24 -14.35 -24.86
C VAL A 236 -0.94 -15.02 -25.57
N TRP A 237 -1.96 -15.44 -24.84
CA TRP A 237 -3.17 -16.00 -25.43
C TRP A 237 -3.83 -15.02 -26.41
N SER A 238 -3.96 -13.75 -26.00
CA SER A 238 -4.49 -12.69 -26.85
C SER A 238 -3.61 -12.43 -28.08
N ALA A 239 -2.28 -12.40 -27.93
CA ALA A 239 -1.33 -12.28 -29.03
C ALA A 239 -1.46 -13.40 -30.05
N ARG A 240 -1.62 -14.66 -29.61
CA ARG A 240 -1.86 -15.82 -30.47
C ARG A 240 -3.17 -15.67 -31.24
N ARG A 241 -4.25 -15.31 -30.54
CA ARG A 241 -5.57 -15.14 -31.12
C ARG A 241 -5.62 -14.09 -32.24
N HIS A 242 -4.84 -13.02 -32.09
CA HIS A 242 -4.76 -11.91 -33.05
C HIS A 242 -3.62 -12.02 -34.06
N GLY A 243 -2.81 -13.08 -34.02
CA GLY A 243 -1.66 -13.25 -34.92
C GLY A 243 -0.50 -12.29 -34.66
N LEU A 244 -0.39 -11.78 -33.43
CA LEU A 244 0.54 -10.72 -33.02
C LEU A 244 1.67 -11.20 -32.08
N LEU A 245 2.06 -12.47 -32.18
CA LEU A 245 3.14 -13.04 -31.36
C LEU A 245 4.47 -12.29 -31.53
N SER A 246 4.74 -11.74 -32.72
CA SER A 246 5.94 -10.94 -32.99
C SER A 246 6.02 -9.66 -32.15
N GLU A 247 4.89 -9.15 -31.68
CA GLU A 247 4.86 -7.95 -30.83
C GLU A 247 5.39 -8.20 -29.41
N ILE A 248 5.38 -9.47 -28.96
CA ILE A 248 5.89 -9.86 -27.64
C ILE A 248 7.37 -9.49 -27.48
N ARG A 249 8.16 -9.46 -28.53
CA ARG A 249 9.58 -9.05 -28.48
C ARG A 249 9.78 -7.64 -27.88
N TYR A 250 8.86 -6.70 -28.13
CA TYR A 250 8.95 -5.36 -27.58
C TYR A 250 8.63 -5.33 -26.08
N ALA A 251 7.66 -6.15 -25.66
CA ALA A 251 7.35 -6.35 -24.25
C ALA A 251 8.53 -7.00 -23.50
N LEU A 252 9.15 -8.02 -24.11
CA LEU A 252 10.35 -8.67 -23.54
C LEU A 252 11.51 -7.69 -23.42
N LEU A 253 11.77 -6.86 -24.45
CA LEU A 253 12.83 -5.86 -24.40
C LEU A 253 12.62 -4.90 -23.22
N VAL A 254 11.42 -4.34 -23.05
CA VAL A 254 11.13 -3.45 -21.94
C VAL A 254 11.23 -4.17 -20.59
N GLY A 255 10.70 -5.41 -20.50
CA GLY A 255 10.82 -6.23 -19.31
C GLY A 255 12.27 -6.48 -18.89
N VAL A 256 13.12 -6.89 -19.85
CA VAL A 256 14.56 -7.13 -19.62
C VAL A 256 15.26 -5.84 -19.18
N LEU A 257 15.01 -4.71 -19.86
CA LEU A 257 15.61 -3.42 -19.51
C LEU A 257 15.27 -2.98 -18.08
N VAL A 258 14.03 -3.12 -17.65
CA VAL A 258 13.62 -2.76 -16.29
C VAL A 258 14.16 -3.76 -15.27
N ILE A 259 14.07 -5.07 -15.52
CA ILE A 259 14.55 -6.10 -14.58
C ILE A 259 16.07 -6.06 -14.43
N SER A 260 16.83 -5.60 -15.45
CA SER A 260 18.28 -5.45 -15.37
C SER A 260 18.74 -4.45 -14.30
N ILE A 261 17.84 -3.60 -13.79
CA ILE A 261 18.11 -2.73 -12.63
C ILE A 261 18.47 -3.57 -11.39
N ILE A 262 17.92 -4.77 -11.21
CA ILE A 262 18.22 -5.63 -10.05
C ILE A 262 19.70 -6.04 -10.01
N PRO A 263 20.29 -6.69 -11.03
CA PRO A 263 21.70 -7.03 -11.02
C PRO A 263 22.60 -5.80 -11.00
N LEU A 264 22.22 -4.69 -11.64
CA LEU A 264 22.97 -3.41 -11.54
C LEU A 264 22.98 -2.91 -10.09
N TRP A 265 21.81 -2.90 -9.43
CA TRP A 265 21.71 -2.54 -8.02
C TRP A 265 22.55 -3.45 -7.12
N GLY A 266 22.51 -4.78 -7.34
CA GLY A 266 23.41 -5.71 -6.65
C GLY A 266 24.86 -5.35 -6.86
N ARG A 267 25.31 -5.17 -8.12
CA ARG A 267 26.70 -4.86 -8.47
C ARG A 267 27.21 -3.58 -7.84
N PHE A 268 26.41 -2.50 -7.92
CA PHE A 268 26.83 -1.19 -7.43
C PHE A 268 26.68 -1.02 -5.91
N THR A 269 25.91 -1.89 -5.25
CA THR A 269 25.70 -1.83 -3.80
C THR A 269 26.58 -2.85 -3.06
N THR A 270 26.48 -4.14 -3.43
CA THR A 270 27.17 -5.23 -2.73
C THR A 270 28.50 -5.63 -3.40
N GLY A 271 28.81 -5.12 -4.58
CA GLY A 271 29.93 -5.53 -5.39
C GLY A 271 29.69 -6.79 -6.24
N HIS A 272 28.53 -7.44 -6.12
CA HIS A 272 28.20 -8.70 -6.78
C HIS A 272 26.93 -8.59 -7.64
N TRP A 273 26.96 -9.18 -8.85
CA TRP A 273 25.82 -9.15 -9.78
C TRP A 273 24.60 -9.97 -9.31
N THR A 274 24.85 -11.02 -8.51
CA THR A 274 23.85 -11.98 -8.05
C THR A 274 23.43 -11.80 -6.60
N GLN A 275 24.11 -10.95 -5.84
CA GLN A 275 23.78 -10.67 -4.44
C GLN A 275 23.06 -9.33 -4.33
N THR A 276 21.78 -9.38 -4.02
CA THR A 276 21.02 -8.16 -3.74
C THR A 276 21.29 -7.66 -2.32
N PRO A 277 21.16 -6.35 -2.05
CA PRO A 277 21.16 -5.83 -0.68
C PRO A 277 20.14 -6.51 0.23
N GLN A 278 18.96 -6.85 -0.26
CA GLN A 278 17.98 -7.63 0.50
C GLN A 278 18.57 -8.95 1.01
N SER A 279 19.18 -9.73 0.12
CA SER A 279 19.77 -11.03 0.52
C SER A 279 20.99 -10.88 1.43
N LEU A 280 21.79 -9.82 1.24
CA LEU A 280 22.90 -9.50 2.13
C LEU A 280 22.39 -9.08 3.51
N TYR A 281 21.37 -8.22 3.57
CA TYR A 281 20.79 -7.75 4.84
C TYR A 281 20.21 -8.91 5.65
N THR A 282 19.48 -9.82 4.99
CA THR A 282 18.95 -11.03 5.64
C THR A 282 20.07 -11.84 6.28
N LYS A 283 21.17 -12.11 5.57
CA LYS A 283 22.31 -12.83 6.14
C LYS A 283 23.00 -12.07 7.28
N THR A 284 23.06 -10.74 7.19
CA THR A 284 23.81 -9.92 8.16
C THR A 284 23.04 -9.71 9.45
N TYR A 285 21.75 -9.44 9.38
CA TYR A 285 20.94 -9.01 10.53
C TYR A 285 19.81 -9.96 10.91
N MET A 286 19.23 -10.68 9.92
CA MET A 286 17.96 -11.42 10.09
C MET A 286 17.99 -12.74 9.29
N PRO A 287 18.85 -13.72 9.62
CA PRO A 287 18.97 -14.96 8.84
C PRO A 287 17.66 -15.74 8.74
N TRP A 288 16.79 -15.57 9.72
CA TRP A 288 15.48 -16.18 9.83
C TRP A 288 14.39 -15.49 8.95
N ASP A 289 14.61 -14.23 8.49
CA ASP A 289 13.65 -13.47 7.66
C ASP A 289 13.73 -13.93 6.19
N LYS A 290 13.00 -14.98 5.89
CA LYS A 290 12.97 -15.60 4.55
C LYS A 290 11.56 -16.06 4.16
N ILE A 291 11.33 -16.18 2.86
CA ILE A 291 10.12 -16.82 2.33
C ILE A 291 10.24 -18.33 2.53
N GLY A 292 9.15 -18.98 2.94
CA GLY A 292 9.07 -20.41 3.20
C GLY A 292 8.82 -20.72 4.67
N PHE A 293 9.02 -21.98 5.03
CA PHE A 293 8.76 -22.49 6.36
C PHE A 293 10.07 -22.86 7.06
N GLY A 294 10.02 -22.90 8.37
CA GLY A 294 11.18 -23.20 9.21
C GLY A 294 12.09 -21.99 9.42
N VAL A 295 12.79 -22.04 10.52
CA VAL A 295 13.66 -20.96 10.98
C VAL A 295 15.11 -21.27 10.60
N ASP A 296 15.82 -20.26 10.16
CA ASP A 296 17.27 -20.27 10.08
C ASP A 296 17.83 -19.95 11.48
N THR A 297 18.54 -20.88 12.09
CA THR A 297 19.13 -20.74 13.43
C THR A 297 20.55 -20.15 13.40
N THR A 298 21.06 -19.81 12.20
CA THR A 298 22.37 -19.18 12.06
C THR A 298 22.35 -17.83 12.80
N PRO A 299 23.30 -17.57 13.69
CA PRO A 299 23.39 -16.26 14.34
C PRO A 299 23.61 -15.14 13.32
N PRO A 300 23.04 -13.95 13.52
CA PRO A 300 23.33 -12.81 12.66
C PRO A 300 24.79 -12.42 12.75
N LEU A 301 25.36 -11.95 11.65
CA LEU A 301 26.75 -11.47 11.59
C LEU A 301 26.93 -10.13 12.32
N ARG A 302 25.83 -9.39 12.51
CA ARG A 302 25.81 -8.11 13.19
C ARG A 302 24.56 -8.00 14.07
N THR A 303 24.74 -7.51 15.29
CA THR A 303 23.65 -7.25 16.23
C THR A 303 23.18 -5.81 16.10
N LEU A 304 21.87 -5.62 16.25
CA LEU A 304 21.25 -4.31 16.33
C LEU A 304 21.29 -3.78 17.78
N PRO A 305 21.11 -2.48 17.99
CA PRO A 305 20.93 -1.91 19.33
C PRO A 305 19.83 -2.63 20.13
N PRO A 306 19.88 -2.65 21.46
CA PRO A 306 19.00 -3.49 22.30
C PRO A 306 17.51 -3.35 22.01
N ASN A 307 17.02 -2.11 21.80
CA ASN A 307 15.61 -1.85 21.46
C ASN A 307 15.20 -2.46 20.12
N GLN A 308 16.08 -2.42 19.11
CA GLN A 308 15.85 -3.02 17.80
C GLN A 308 16.02 -4.54 17.84
N ALA A 309 16.98 -5.04 18.60
CA ALA A 309 17.20 -6.47 18.79
C ALA A 309 16.02 -7.16 19.46
N ALA A 310 15.38 -6.53 20.46
CA ALA A 310 14.18 -7.06 21.12
C ALA A 310 13.02 -7.26 20.13
N GLU A 311 12.81 -6.31 19.22
CA GLU A 311 11.80 -6.45 18.16
C GLU A 311 12.15 -7.58 17.19
N MET A 312 13.43 -7.70 16.82
CA MET A 312 13.88 -8.77 15.93
C MET A 312 13.67 -10.15 16.55
N GLN A 313 13.82 -10.30 17.86
CA GLN A 313 13.50 -11.54 18.57
C GLN A 313 12.01 -11.88 18.48
N MET A 314 11.12 -10.88 18.58
CA MET A 314 9.68 -11.09 18.39
C MET A 314 9.35 -11.59 16.99
N PHE A 315 9.96 -11.00 15.94
CA PHE A 315 9.77 -11.46 14.57
C PHE A 315 10.39 -12.84 14.34
N MET A 316 11.54 -13.13 14.93
CA MET A 316 12.13 -14.47 14.88
C MET A 316 11.16 -15.52 15.49
N ALA A 317 10.56 -15.24 16.64
CA ALA A 317 9.57 -16.13 17.25
C ALA A 317 8.34 -16.35 16.35
N LEU A 318 7.90 -15.30 15.63
CA LEU A 318 6.84 -15.42 14.64
C LEU A 318 7.21 -16.38 13.50
N HIS A 319 8.43 -16.26 12.97
CA HIS A 319 8.94 -17.17 11.92
C HIS A 319 9.10 -18.59 12.43
N GLN A 320 9.50 -18.79 13.71
CA GLN A 320 9.57 -20.11 14.34
C GLN A 320 8.18 -20.78 14.44
N ALA A 321 7.15 -20.00 14.75
CA ALA A 321 5.79 -20.49 14.82
C ALA A 321 5.16 -20.76 13.44
N HIS A 322 5.77 -20.24 12.35
CA HIS A 322 5.27 -20.38 10.99
C HIS A 322 5.77 -21.68 10.35
N THR A 323 4.91 -22.67 10.30
CA THR A 323 5.20 -24.03 9.78
C THR A 323 4.12 -24.43 8.78
N VAL A 324 4.35 -25.50 8.03
CA VAL A 324 3.32 -26.09 7.16
C VAL A 324 2.07 -26.47 7.97
N GLY A 325 2.26 -26.95 9.21
CA GLY A 325 1.15 -27.31 10.12
C GLY A 325 0.35 -26.11 10.61
N SER A 326 0.93 -24.89 10.65
CA SER A 326 0.23 -23.67 11.08
C SER A 326 -0.61 -23.03 9.97
N LEU A 327 -0.45 -23.44 8.69
CA LEU A 327 -1.10 -22.81 7.54
C LEU A 327 -2.62 -22.64 7.65
N PRO A 328 -3.41 -23.64 8.13
CA PRO A 328 -4.86 -23.47 8.26
C PRO A 328 -5.23 -22.36 9.26
N ARG A 329 -4.49 -22.27 10.38
CA ARG A 329 -4.67 -21.23 11.39
C ARG A 329 -4.29 -19.87 10.81
N ASP A 330 -3.10 -19.77 10.22
CA ASP A 330 -2.57 -18.54 9.67
C ASP A 330 -3.47 -17.99 8.54
N ALA A 331 -3.98 -18.87 7.67
CA ALA A 331 -4.95 -18.52 6.63
C ALA A 331 -6.25 -17.97 7.23
N LYS A 332 -6.80 -18.65 8.25
CA LYS A 332 -8.01 -18.19 8.94
C LYS A 332 -7.82 -16.82 9.58
N GLU A 333 -6.73 -16.62 10.32
CA GLU A 333 -6.44 -15.35 10.99
C GLU A 333 -6.27 -14.20 9.98
N ARG A 334 -5.59 -14.44 8.85
CA ARG A 334 -5.40 -13.46 7.78
C ARG A 334 -6.71 -13.13 7.07
N ILE A 335 -7.55 -14.13 6.77
CA ILE A 335 -8.89 -13.90 6.20
C ILE A 335 -9.73 -13.03 7.15
N VAL A 336 -9.72 -13.33 8.44
CA VAL A 336 -10.45 -12.53 9.45
C VAL A 336 -9.91 -11.09 9.49
N ALA A 337 -8.58 -10.90 9.45
CA ALA A 337 -7.98 -9.58 9.46
C ALA A 337 -8.30 -8.79 8.18
N ILE A 338 -8.19 -9.41 6.99
CA ILE A 338 -8.57 -8.80 5.71
C ILE A 338 -10.05 -8.43 5.72
N HIS A 339 -10.92 -9.35 6.18
CA HIS A 339 -12.35 -9.06 6.33
C HIS A 339 -12.57 -7.85 7.24
N GLY A 340 -11.89 -7.79 8.40
CA GLY A 340 -11.99 -6.69 9.35
C GLY A 340 -11.55 -5.34 8.77
N ASP A 341 -10.56 -5.31 7.89
CA ASP A 341 -10.04 -4.08 7.27
C ASP A 341 -10.78 -3.68 5.99
N VAL A 342 -11.35 -4.63 5.24
CA VAL A 342 -12.13 -4.34 4.02
C VAL A 342 -13.61 -4.07 4.36
N PHE A 343 -14.18 -4.87 5.28
CA PHE A 343 -15.59 -4.78 5.69
C PHE A 343 -15.72 -4.21 7.11
N THR A 344 -14.95 -3.19 7.44
CA THR A 344 -14.88 -2.58 8.78
C THR A 344 -16.23 -2.06 9.25
N GLY A 345 -16.54 -2.29 10.52
CA GLY A 345 -17.70 -1.74 11.19
C GLY A 345 -19.02 -2.20 10.56
N TRP A 346 -19.93 -1.27 10.25
CA TRP A 346 -21.23 -1.59 9.66
C TRP A 346 -21.15 -2.27 8.28
N ARG A 347 -20.04 -2.06 7.54
CA ARG A 347 -19.82 -2.74 6.24
C ARG A 347 -19.71 -4.27 6.34
N ALA A 348 -19.52 -4.82 7.54
CA ALA A 348 -19.54 -6.28 7.73
C ALA A 348 -20.82 -6.93 7.17
N GLY A 349 -21.95 -6.22 7.23
CA GLY A 349 -23.20 -6.66 6.59
C GLY A 349 -23.14 -6.73 5.06
N LEU A 350 -22.22 -6.01 4.41
CA LEU A 350 -22.04 -6.04 2.94
C LEU A 350 -21.23 -7.24 2.45
N ALA A 351 -20.56 -7.98 3.35
CA ALA A 351 -19.75 -9.14 2.96
C ALA A 351 -20.59 -10.25 2.29
N GLY A 352 -21.89 -10.34 2.58
CA GLY A 352 -22.80 -11.24 1.89
C GLY A 352 -22.88 -10.98 0.38
N TYR A 353 -22.72 -9.74 -0.05
CA TYR A 353 -22.69 -9.40 -1.48
C TYR A 353 -21.40 -9.90 -2.16
N PHE A 354 -20.28 -9.98 -1.46
CA PHE A 354 -19.09 -10.59 -2.01
C PHE A 354 -19.35 -12.06 -2.40
N ILE A 355 -20.03 -12.81 -1.52
CA ILE A 355 -20.40 -14.20 -1.80
C ILE A 355 -21.34 -14.28 -3.02
N LEU A 356 -22.37 -13.42 -3.07
CA LEU A 356 -23.26 -13.37 -4.24
C LEU A 356 -22.54 -12.97 -5.51
N GLY A 357 -21.52 -12.10 -5.43
CA GLY A 357 -20.72 -11.65 -6.56
C GLY A 357 -19.90 -12.77 -7.22
N LEU A 358 -19.55 -13.81 -6.47
CA LEU A 358 -18.86 -14.98 -7.02
C LEU A 358 -19.70 -15.75 -8.04
N PHE A 359 -21.02 -15.60 -8.04
CA PHE A 359 -21.93 -16.18 -9.02
C PHE A 359 -22.18 -15.27 -10.24
N ALA A 360 -21.60 -14.06 -10.27
CA ALA A 360 -21.79 -13.07 -11.33
C ALA A 360 -20.48 -12.70 -12.05
N LEU A 361 -19.45 -13.53 -11.94
CA LEU A 361 -18.14 -13.24 -12.49
C LEU A 361 -18.11 -13.31 -14.01
N SER A 362 -17.60 -12.28 -14.67
CA SER A 362 -17.17 -12.33 -16.07
C SER A 362 -15.72 -12.84 -16.17
N PRO A 363 -15.26 -13.33 -17.35
CA PRO A 363 -13.88 -13.79 -17.53
C PRO A 363 -12.82 -12.77 -17.07
N ALA A 364 -13.02 -11.48 -17.37
CA ALA A 364 -12.11 -10.41 -16.96
C ALA A 364 -12.01 -10.27 -15.44
N ILE A 365 -13.13 -10.38 -14.73
CA ILE A 365 -13.20 -10.30 -13.27
C ILE A 365 -12.66 -11.57 -12.63
N THR A 366 -12.93 -12.74 -13.21
CA THR A 366 -12.36 -14.02 -12.77
C THR A 366 -10.83 -14.00 -12.77
N ILE A 367 -10.20 -13.45 -13.82
CA ILE A 367 -8.74 -13.34 -13.90
C ILE A 367 -8.20 -12.45 -12.76
N GLY A 368 -8.85 -11.32 -12.48
CA GLY A 368 -8.51 -10.47 -11.34
C GLY A 368 -8.69 -11.19 -10.00
N GLY A 369 -9.76 -11.98 -9.85
CA GLY A 369 -10.01 -12.81 -8.67
C GLY A 369 -8.96 -13.90 -8.49
N VAL A 370 -8.53 -14.55 -9.58
CA VAL A 370 -7.43 -15.53 -9.56
C VAL A 370 -6.12 -14.87 -9.13
N ALA A 371 -5.80 -13.69 -9.64
CA ALA A 371 -4.61 -12.96 -9.21
C ALA A 371 -4.66 -12.61 -7.70
N ALA A 372 -5.81 -12.19 -7.19
CA ALA A 372 -6.00 -11.92 -5.76
C ALA A 372 -5.84 -13.19 -4.91
N LEU A 373 -6.36 -14.33 -5.37
CA LEU A 373 -6.18 -15.61 -4.71
C LEU A 373 -4.71 -16.05 -4.72
N LEU A 374 -4.03 -15.92 -5.85
CA LEU A 374 -2.59 -16.22 -5.96
C LEU A 374 -1.77 -15.33 -5.02
N LEU A 375 -2.13 -14.05 -4.88
CA LEU A 375 -1.48 -13.13 -3.94
C LEU A 375 -1.64 -13.62 -2.50
N PHE A 376 -2.85 -13.99 -2.11
CA PHE A 376 -3.12 -14.54 -0.79
C PHE A 376 -2.32 -15.81 -0.53
N LEU A 377 -2.34 -16.77 -1.47
CA LEU A 377 -1.61 -18.04 -1.35
C LEU A 377 -0.09 -17.83 -1.30
N ALA A 378 0.45 -16.92 -2.12
CA ALA A 378 1.87 -16.61 -2.12
C ALA A 378 2.34 -16.05 -0.76
N TYR A 379 1.59 -15.11 -0.18
CA TYR A 379 1.95 -14.57 1.12
C TYR A 379 1.67 -15.52 2.29
N LEU A 380 0.93 -16.63 2.09
CA LEU A 380 0.89 -17.71 3.08
C LEU A 380 2.25 -18.39 3.30
N SER A 381 3.18 -18.28 2.34
CA SER A 381 4.55 -18.79 2.50
C SER A 381 5.49 -17.82 3.23
N TYR A 382 5.03 -16.65 3.64
CA TYR A 382 5.83 -15.67 4.37
C TYR A 382 5.24 -15.41 5.76
N ALA A 383 6.07 -15.51 6.78
CA ALA A 383 5.65 -15.25 8.16
C ALA A 383 5.46 -13.75 8.38
N HIS A 384 4.25 -13.35 8.74
CA HIS A 384 3.94 -11.98 9.12
C HIS A 384 2.72 -11.94 10.06
N PRO A 385 2.59 -10.93 10.92
CA PRO A 385 1.39 -10.75 11.75
C PRO A 385 0.12 -10.67 10.89
N SER A 386 -0.96 -11.30 11.31
CA SER A 386 -2.22 -11.36 10.56
C SER A 386 -2.81 -9.97 10.28
N PHE A 387 -2.59 -9.00 11.19
CA PHE A 387 -3.05 -7.62 11.04
C PHE A 387 -2.23 -6.76 10.05
N TRP A 388 -1.17 -7.31 9.44
CA TRP A 388 -0.45 -6.66 8.34
C TRP A 388 -1.16 -6.93 7.01
N THR A 389 -2.37 -6.42 6.88
CA THR A 389 -3.20 -6.58 5.67
C THR A 389 -2.67 -5.79 4.47
N LEU A 390 -1.63 -4.98 4.65
CA LEU A 390 -0.93 -4.28 3.56
C LEU A 390 -0.45 -5.23 2.45
N TYR A 391 -0.07 -6.46 2.78
CA TYR A 391 0.36 -7.46 1.79
C TYR A 391 -0.71 -7.88 0.79
N TYR A 392 -1.97 -7.47 1.01
CA TYR A 392 -3.13 -7.85 0.20
C TYR A 392 -3.84 -6.64 -0.43
N LEU A 393 -3.22 -5.45 -0.41
CA LEU A 393 -3.86 -4.22 -0.91
C LEU A 393 -4.19 -4.27 -2.39
N GLU A 394 -3.37 -4.96 -3.19
CA GLU A 394 -3.59 -5.16 -4.63
C GLU A 394 -4.85 -5.99 -4.92
N ALA A 395 -5.33 -6.79 -3.95
CA ALA A 395 -6.56 -7.55 -4.06
C ALA A 395 -7.82 -6.71 -3.71
N VAL A 396 -7.70 -5.62 -2.95
CA VAL A 396 -8.86 -4.84 -2.48
C VAL A 396 -9.71 -4.27 -3.64
N PRO A 397 -9.14 -3.79 -4.76
CA PRO A 397 -9.94 -3.33 -5.90
C PRO A 397 -10.87 -4.40 -6.47
N ILE A 398 -10.38 -5.63 -6.66
CA ILE A 398 -11.19 -6.71 -7.21
C ILE A 398 -12.25 -7.20 -6.20
N VAL A 399 -11.92 -7.22 -4.91
CA VAL A 399 -12.89 -7.51 -3.84
C VAL A 399 -14.02 -6.50 -3.85
N ALA A 400 -13.72 -5.21 -4.02
CA ALA A 400 -14.71 -4.15 -4.15
C ALA A 400 -15.63 -4.38 -5.37
N VAL A 401 -15.04 -4.69 -6.53
CA VAL A 401 -15.83 -4.98 -7.76
C VAL A 401 -16.72 -6.19 -7.57
N ILE A 402 -16.21 -7.30 -7.04
CA ILE A 402 -16.99 -8.53 -6.81
C ILE A 402 -18.14 -8.25 -5.82
N THR A 403 -17.89 -7.49 -4.76
CA THR A 403 -18.92 -7.12 -3.77
C THR A 403 -20.06 -6.33 -4.43
N VAL A 404 -19.72 -5.33 -5.26
CA VAL A 404 -20.72 -4.51 -5.94
C VAL A 404 -21.45 -5.30 -7.03
N LEU A 405 -20.78 -6.22 -7.70
CA LEU A 405 -21.43 -7.13 -8.64
C LEU A 405 -22.48 -8.03 -7.97
N GLY A 406 -22.19 -8.53 -6.78
CA GLY A 406 -23.15 -9.32 -6.02
C GLY A 406 -24.38 -8.51 -5.61
N PHE A 407 -24.18 -7.25 -5.24
CA PHE A 407 -25.28 -6.31 -5.03
C PHE A 407 -26.08 -6.09 -6.33
N ALA A 408 -25.41 -5.81 -7.45
CA ALA A 408 -26.04 -5.63 -8.75
C ALA A 408 -26.82 -6.87 -9.21
N PHE A 409 -26.27 -8.07 -8.97
CA PHE A 409 -26.94 -9.34 -9.23
C PHE A 409 -28.25 -9.46 -8.42
N ALA A 410 -28.19 -9.16 -7.12
CA ALA A 410 -29.38 -9.18 -6.25
C ALA A 410 -30.44 -8.16 -6.70
N VAL A 411 -30.02 -6.93 -7.07
CA VAL A 411 -30.93 -5.89 -7.60
C VAL A 411 -31.60 -6.34 -8.91
N THR A 412 -30.83 -6.94 -9.81
CA THR A 412 -31.37 -7.44 -11.11
C THR A 412 -32.36 -8.58 -10.90
N TRP A 413 -32.05 -9.49 -9.98
CA TRP A 413 -32.95 -10.58 -9.61
C TRP A 413 -34.28 -10.03 -9.03
N LEU A 414 -34.16 -9.05 -8.13
CA LEU A 414 -35.31 -8.41 -7.52
C LEU A 414 -36.18 -7.66 -8.57
N GLY A 415 -35.55 -6.91 -9.48
CA GLY A 415 -36.23 -6.20 -10.58
C GLY A 415 -37.02 -7.12 -11.48
N ARG A 416 -36.45 -8.28 -11.86
CA ARG A 416 -37.16 -9.29 -12.68
C ARG A 416 -38.39 -9.85 -11.97
N ASN A 417 -38.36 -10.02 -10.66
CA ASN A 417 -39.54 -10.49 -9.90
C ASN A 417 -40.61 -9.40 -9.79
N ILE A 418 -40.23 -8.14 -9.58
CA ILE A 418 -41.15 -7.00 -9.58
C ILE A 418 -41.83 -6.85 -10.94
N GLU A 419 -41.10 -7.02 -12.05
CA GLU A 419 -41.68 -6.99 -13.40
C GLU A 419 -42.62 -8.18 -13.66
N ARG A 420 -42.27 -9.41 -13.24
CA ARG A 420 -43.16 -10.57 -13.36
C ARG A 420 -44.49 -10.36 -12.64
N ASP A 421 -44.47 -9.81 -11.42
CA ASP A 421 -45.69 -9.52 -10.68
C ASP A 421 -46.53 -8.43 -11.35
N ARG A 422 -45.89 -7.45 -12.01
CA ARG A 422 -46.57 -6.42 -12.81
C ARG A 422 -47.20 -6.98 -14.09
N VAL A 423 -46.52 -7.87 -14.79
CA VAL A 423 -47.01 -8.53 -16.01
C VAL A 423 -48.15 -9.50 -15.68
N ALA A 424 -48.03 -10.22 -14.56
CA ALA A 424 -49.12 -11.06 -14.07
C ALA A 424 -50.37 -10.25 -13.69
N SER A 425 -50.23 -8.96 -13.33
CA SER A 425 -51.33 -8.05 -13.00
C SER A 425 -51.87 -7.23 -14.19
N LYS A 426 -51.16 -7.25 -15.35
CA LYS A 426 -51.58 -6.55 -16.60
C LYS A 426 -51.21 -7.46 -17.79
N ALA A 427 -52.21 -8.16 -18.33
CA ALA A 427 -52.13 -8.74 -19.65
C ALA A 427 -52.02 -7.61 -20.67
N ASP A 428 -50.87 -7.44 -21.26
CA ASP A 428 -50.42 -6.61 -22.35
C ASP A 428 -49.24 -5.70 -21.93
N VAL A 429 -48.04 -6.03 -22.39
CA VAL A 429 -47.03 -5.09 -22.93
C VAL A 429 -45.85 -5.86 -23.48
N GLU A 430 -45.54 -5.61 -24.75
CA GLU A 430 -44.40 -6.10 -25.52
C GLU A 430 -43.05 -5.86 -24.84
N SER A 431 -42.17 -6.85 -25.02
CA SER A 431 -40.78 -6.91 -24.60
C SER A 431 -40.02 -5.62 -24.93
N ARG A 432 -39.55 -4.91 -23.90
CA ARG A 432 -38.39 -4.03 -24.02
C ARG A 432 -37.31 -4.55 -23.08
N GLY A 433 -36.28 -5.14 -23.64
CA GLY A 433 -34.99 -5.37 -22.99
C GLY A 433 -34.36 -4.03 -22.61
N GLY A 434 -34.84 -3.37 -21.56
CA GLY A 434 -34.40 -2.06 -21.11
C GLY A 434 -33.29 -2.16 -20.10
N LYS A 435 -32.16 -1.45 -20.33
CA LYS A 435 -31.22 -1.04 -19.28
C LYS A 435 -32.06 -0.35 -18.20
N THR A 436 -32.03 -0.85 -16.96
CA THR A 436 -32.78 -0.22 -15.85
C THR A 436 -32.18 1.17 -15.60
N GLY A 437 -32.93 2.22 -15.90
CA GLY A 437 -32.56 3.62 -15.63
C GLY A 437 -32.36 3.91 -14.13
N ALA A 438 -32.81 3.01 -13.27
CA ALA A 438 -32.64 3.03 -11.83
C ALA A 438 -31.20 2.91 -11.35
N GLY A 439 -30.31 2.27 -12.14
CA GLY A 439 -28.93 1.93 -11.72
C GLY A 439 -28.10 3.15 -11.32
N SER A 440 -28.21 4.24 -12.06
CA SER A 440 -27.42 5.46 -11.80
C SER A 440 -27.82 6.15 -10.49
N ILE A 441 -29.12 6.18 -10.17
CA ILE A 441 -29.61 6.71 -8.89
C ILE A 441 -29.11 5.84 -7.75
N ILE A 442 -29.25 4.52 -7.87
CA ILE A 442 -28.78 3.55 -6.87
C ILE A 442 -27.28 3.71 -6.65
N GLY A 443 -26.50 3.74 -7.72
CA GLY A 443 -25.04 3.85 -7.66
C GLY A 443 -24.59 5.15 -6.98
N VAL A 444 -25.14 6.30 -7.37
CA VAL A 444 -24.76 7.60 -6.81
C VAL A 444 -25.15 7.72 -5.33
N VAL A 445 -26.39 7.37 -4.98
CA VAL A 445 -26.88 7.48 -3.59
C VAL A 445 -26.06 6.56 -2.66
N LEU A 446 -25.81 5.31 -3.06
CA LEU A 446 -25.05 4.38 -2.24
C LEU A 446 -23.56 4.73 -2.19
N ALA A 447 -22.97 5.28 -3.26
CA ALA A 447 -21.60 5.77 -3.24
C ALA A 447 -21.47 6.95 -2.26
N LEU A 448 -22.40 7.90 -2.28
CA LEU A 448 -22.45 9.00 -1.30
C LEU A 448 -22.65 8.47 0.13
N ALA A 449 -23.53 7.49 0.33
CA ALA A 449 -23.76 6.87 1.63
C ALA A 449 -22.48 6.19 2.16
N LEU A 450 -21.71 5.52 1.29
CA LEU A 450 -20.41 4.97 1.66
C LEU A 450 -19.41 6.07 2.06
N LEU A 451 -19.28 7.13 1.27
CA LEU A 451 -18.34 8.22 1.56
C LEU A 451 -18.69 8.93 2.87
N VAL A 452 -19.96 9.29 3.06
CA VAL A 452 -20.44 9.98 4.27
C VAL A 452 -20.40 9.06 5.49
N GLY A 453 -20.87 7.82 5.35
CA GLY A 453 -20.90 6.85 6.44
C GLY A 453 -19.52 6.44 6.95
N PHE A 454 -18.45 6.67 6.15
CA PHE A 454 -17.08 6.38 6.52
C PHE A 454 -16.31 7.58 7.10
N VAL A 455 -16.89 8.78 7.13
CA VAL A 455 -16.26 9.96 7.74
C VAL A 455 -15.73 9.68 9.16
N PRO A 456 -16.44 8.97 10.06
CA PRO A 456 -15.89 8.64 11.38
C PRO A 456 -14.62 7.80 11.32
N VAL A 457 -14.55 6.79 10.42
CA VAL A 457 -13.36 5.94 10.24
C VAL A 457 -12.20 6.76 9.67
N ILE A 458 -12.46 7.61 8.67
CA ILE A 458 -11.47 8.51 8.09
C ILE A 458 -10.88 9.43 9.17
N ARG A 459 -11.73 10.00 10.03
CA ARG A 459 -11.30 10.85 11.16
C ARG A 459 -10.49 10.05 12.20
N ALA A 460 -10.87 8.82 12.49
CA ALA A 460 -10.16 7.96 13.41
C ALA A 460 -8.75 7.62 12.89
N GLU A 461 -8.59 7.31 11.60
CA GLU A 461 -7.27 7.04 10.99
C GLU A 461 -6.38 8.30 10.99
N HIS A 462 -6.94 9.48 10.69
CA HIS A 462 -6.20 10.76 10.83
C HIS A 462 -5.72 10.99 12.27
N ALA A 463 -6.59 10.80 13.27
CA ALA A 463 -6.26 10.96 14.68
C ALA A 463 -5.19 9.95 15.14
N SER A 464 -5.32 8.69 14.70
CA SER A 464 -4.33 7.63 14.97
C SER A 464 -2.93 8.03 14.49
N ARG A 465 -2.83 8.62 13.28
CA ARG A 465 -1.55 9.10 12.74
C ARG A 465 -0.94 10.23 13.57
N ARG A 466 -1.75 11.15 14.05
CA ARG A 466 -1.27 12.23 14.96
C ARG A 466 -0.65 11.67 16.23
N VAL A 467 -1.29 10.68 16.83
CA VAL A 467 -0.78 10.00 18.04
C VAL A 467 0.53 9.28 17.73
N THR A 468 0.59 8.58 16.61
CA THR A 468 1.74 7.74 16.25
C THR A 468 2.99 8.57 15.94
N ILE A 469 2.84 9.76 15.31
CA ILE A 469 3.96 10.64 14.96
C ILE A 469 4.38 11.59 16.11
N ALA A 470 3.55 11.75 17.15
CA ALA A 470 3.77 12.71 18.22
C ALA A 470 5.17 12.63 18.88
N PRO A 471 5.76 11.44 19.15
CA PRO A 471 7.09 11.36 19.72
C PRO A 471 8.18 11.93 18.80
N ARG A 472 8.09 11.70 17.47
CA ARG A 472 9.04 12.25 16.50
C ARG A 472 8.92 13.77 16.39
N LEU A 473 7.69 14.28 16.38
CA LEU A 473 7.45 15.72 16.43
C LEU A 473 7.96 16.34 17.72
N GLY A 474 7.78 15.66 18.87
CA GLY A 474 8.32 16.10 20.16
C GLY A 474 9.84 16.25 20.12
N LEU A 475 10.56 15.25 19.60
CA LEU A 475 12.01 15.35 19.41
C LEU A 475 12.38 16.53 18.49
N TRP A 476 11.71 16.68 17.36
CA TRP A 476 12.02 17.78 16.43
C TRP A 476 11.72 19.16 17.00
N GLN A 477 10.71 19.31 17.87
CA GLN A 477 10.42 20.57 18.57
C GLN A 477 11.49 20.94 19.59
N MET A 478 12.24 19.97 20.11
CA MET A 478 13.35 20.23 21.03
C MET A 478 14.62 20.69 20.30
N MET A 479 14.83 20.30 19.04
CA MET A 479 16.05 20.62 18.26
C MET A 479 16.31 22.12 18.05
N PRO A 480 15.31 22.98 17.73
CA PRO A 480 15.54 24.41 17.55
C PRO A 480 16.03 25.14 18.80
N ALA A 481 15.73 24.60 19.98
CA ALA A 481 16.16 25.16 21.27
C ALA A 481 17.62 24.86 21.61
N LEU A 482 18.34 24.06 20.77
CA LEU A 482 19.75 23.76 20.97
C LEU A 482 20.59 25.03 20.79
N PRO A 483 21.45 25.37 21.77
CA PRO A 483 22.18 26.64 21.79
C PRO A 483 23.31 26.69 20.75
N THR A 484 23.74 25.54 20.22
CA THR A 484 24.86 25.44 19.27
C THR A 484 24.40 25.13 17.84
N PRO A 485 25.14 25.60 16.82
CA PRO A 485 24.76 25.35 15.43
C PRO A 485 24.93 23.90 14.99
N SER A 486 25.85 23.15 15.59
CA SER A 486 26.15 21.74 15.28
C SER A 486 26.05 20.87 16.52
N ASN A 487 25.26 19.81 16.46
CA ASN A 487 24.93 19.01 17.64
C ASN A 487 24.99 17.50 17.35
N ILE A 488 25.20 16.72 18.41
CA ILE A 488 24.91 15.28 18.48
C ILE A 488 23.83 15.10 19.53
N LEU A 489 22.71 14.49 19.18
CA LEU A 489 21.66 14.09 20.11
C LEU A 489 21.72 12.59 20.34
N PHE A 490 22.19 12.16 21.50
CA PHE A 490 22.11 10.79 21.95
C PHE A 490 20.69 10.52 22.46
N VAL A 491 19.94 9.75 21.69
CA VAL A 491 18.53 9.47 21.95
C VAL A 491 18.39 8.25 22.84
N ARG A 492 17.87 8.45 24.06
CA ARG A 492 17.34 7.37 24.89
C ARG A 492 15.94 7.04 24.38
N ASP A 493 15.84 5.99 23.59
CA ASP A 493 14.59 5.57 22.96
C ASP A 493 14.26 4.13 23.38
N GLU A 494 13.29 3.98 24.26
CA GLU A 494 12.82 2.68 24.74
C GLU A 494 11.77 2.06 23.81
N ARG A 495 11.44 2.73 22.70
CA ARG A 495 10.39 2.27 21.79
C ARG A 495 10.90 1.15 20.89
N VAL A 496 9.91 0.40 20.42
CA VAL A 496 10.10 -0.70 19.49
C VAL A 496 10.86 -0.25 18.23
N GLY A 497 11.87 -1.00 17.83
CA GLY A 497 12.91 -0.60 16.87
C GLY A 497 12.43 -0.09 15.51
N HIS A 498 11.31 -0.61 14.96
CA HIS A 498 10.77 -0.12 13.68
C HIS A 498 10.23 1.33 13.75
N ARG A 499 10.06 1.89 14.95
CA ARG A 499 9.68 3.29 15.17
C ARG A 499 10.81 4.11 15.78
N SER A 500 12.05 3.64 15.67
CA SER A 500 13.21 4.34 16.17
C SER A 500 13.25 5.79 15.68
N LEU A 501 13.63 6.69 16.56
CA LEU A 501 13.81 8.10 16.24
C LEU A 501 15.16 8.41 15.62
N VAL A 502 16.13 7.50 15.74
CA VAL A 502 17.44 7.66 15.15
C VAL A 502 17.35 7.47 13.64
N THR A 503 17.08 8.56 12.95
CA THR A 503 17.04 8.62 11.49
C THR A 503 17.75 9.89 11.05
N ASN A 504 18.80 9.76 10.25
CA ASN A 504 19.62 10.87 9.81
C ASN A 504 19.46 11.14 8.31
N ASP A 505 19.78 12.36 7.91
CA ASP A 505 19.86 12.71 6.48
C ASP A 505 21.10 12.08 5.84
N VAL A 506 21.10 11.99 4.52
CA VAL A 506 22.22 11.55 3.70
C VAL A 506 23.33 12.59 3.58
N ASP A 507 23.06 13.83 3.96
CA ASP A 507 24.01 14.93 3.99
C ASP A 507 24.45 15.25 5.42
N GLU A 508 25.31 14.39 5.96
CA GLU A 508 25.76 14.52 7.34
C GLU A 508 26.69 15.70 7.57
N ALA A 509 27.51 16.03 6.58
CA ALA A 509 28.48 17.13 6.70
C ALA A 509 27.77 18.47 6.98
N HIS A 510 26.62 18.68 6.33
CA HIS A 510 25.83 19.88 6.48
C HIS A 510 24.65 19.73 7.47
N ALA A 511 24.41 18.53 8.00
CA ALA A 511 23.34 18.30 8.96
C ALA A 511 23.64 19.04 10.28
N ARG A 512 22.74 19.96 10.67
CA ARG A 512 22.84 20.68 11.95
C ARG A 512 22.89 19.72 13.15
N THR A 513 22.14 18.62 13.10
CA THR A 513 22.02 17.69 14.22
C THR A 513 22.18 16.26 13.74
N TRP A 514 23.06 15.51 14.40
CA TRP A 514 23.14 14.06 14.28
C TRP A 514 22.27 13.41 15.36
N LEU A 515 21.44 12.47 14.97
CA LEU A 515 20.72 11.61 15.88
C LEU A 515 21.50 10.32 16.06
N ALA A 516 21.83 9.98 17.29
CA ALA A 516 22.63 8.80 17.63
C ALA A 516 21.93 7.99 18.72
N HIS A 517 22.09 6.68 18.72
CA HIS A 517 21.66 5.86 19.86
C HIS A 517 22.47 6.20 21.10
N TYR A 518 21.83 6.25 22.24
CA TYR A 518 22.52 6.33 23.53
C TYR A 518 23.06 4.93 23.88
N LEU A 519 24.39 4.74 23.87
CA LEU A 519 25.02 3.45 24.11
C LEU A 519 25.67 3.35 25.50
N GLY A 520 25.84 4.49 26.19
CA GLY A 520 26.53 4.58 27.48
C GLY A 520 27.40 5.82 27.56
N GLY A 521 27.82 6.22 28.77
CA GLY A 521 28.56 7.46 28.96
C GLY A 521 29.95 7.44 28.26
N GLU A 522 30.69 6.34 28.38
CA GLU A 522 32.03 6.23 27.79
C GLU A 522 31.97 6.07 26.27
N GLU A 523 31.06 5.25 25.76
CA GLU A 523 30.85 5.05 24.33
C GLU A 523 30.45 6.35 23.65
N ASN A 524 29.49 7.10 24.24
CA ASN A 524 29.04 8.38 23.68
C ASN A 524 30.18 9.40 23.55
N LEU A 525 31.14 9.41 24.49
CA LEU A 525 32.33 10.27 24.42
C LEU A 525 33.24 9.91 23.22
N GLN A 526 33.24 8.66 22.75
CA GLN A 526 34.02 8.29 21.55
C GLN A 526 33.47 8.98 20.30
N LEU A 527 32.14 9.00 20.12
CA LEU A 527 31.52 9.71 18.99
C LEU A 527 31.74 11.22 19.09
N GLN A 528 31.66 11.80 20.31
CA GLN A 528 31.94 13.21 20.52
C GLN A 528 33.39 13.58 20.18
N LYS A 529 34.37 12.72 20.51
CA LYS A 529 35.77 12.94 20.16
C LYS A 529 36.03 12.94 18.65
N LEU A 530 35.25 12.17 17.88
CA LEU A 530 35.33 12.17 16.42
C LEU A 530 34.72 13.39 15.76
N ALA A 531 33.83 14.09 16.45
CA ALA A 531 33.18 15.29 15.95
C ALA A 531 33.27 16.42 17.01
N PRO A 532 34.49 16.95 17.27
CA PRO A 532 34.74 17.92 18.35
C PRO A 532 34.09 19.29 18.11
N ASP A 533 33.70 19.57 16.86
CA ASP A 533 32.94 20.76 16.45
C ASP A 533 31.44 20.69 16.81
N ARG A 534 30.98 19.53 17.30
CA ARG A 534 29.58 19.31 17.67
C ARG A 534 29.41 19.22 19.17
N THR A 535 28.39 19.91 19.70
CA THR A 535 28.02 19.80 21.10
C THR A 535 27.11 18.58 21.30
N ALA A 536 27.43 17.75 22.27
CA ALA A 536 26.71 16.53 22.56
C ALA A 536 25.63 16.76 23.64
N TYR A 537 24.46 16.20 23.40
CA TYR A 537 23.33 16.20 24.33
C TYR A 537 22.76 14.80 24.45
N VAL A 538 22.27 14.46 25.62
CA VAL A 538 21.42 13.28 25.85
C VAL A 538 19.96 13.76 25.87
N VAL A 539 19.12 13.16 25.07
CA VAL A 539 17.69 13.45 25.04
C VAL A 539 16.90 12.22 25.48
N ASP A 540 16.07 12.40 26.49
CA ASP A 540 15.02 11.45 26.85
C ASP A 540 13.70 11.99 26.33
N VAL A 541 13.15 11.31 25.31
CA VAL A 541 11.93 11.76 24.64
C VAL A 541 10.69 11.50 25.49
N GLY A 542 10.72 10.46 26.33
CA GLY A 542 9.62 10.14 27.27
C GLY A 542 9.50 11.20 28.36
N ALA A 543 10.63 11.52 28.99
CA ALA A 543 10.71 12.52 30.03
C ALA A 543 10.75 13.96 29.50
N ARG A 544 10.94 14.18 28.19
CA ARG A 544 11.16 15.48 27.54
C ARG A 544 12.31 16.27 28.15
N THR A 545 13.40 15.57 28.50
CA THR A 545 14.60 16.19 29.07
C THR A 545 15.71 16.23 28.02
N LEU A 546 16.50 17.32 28.08
CA LEU A 546 17.68 17.54 27.26
C LEU A 546 18.83 17.93 28.21
N ILE A 547 19.86 17.08 28.27
CA ILE A 547 21.00 17.27 29.16
C ILE A 547 22.26 17.35 28.31
N GLN A 548 23.05 18.42 28.45
CA GLN A 548 24.32 18.50 27.75
C GLN A 548 25.30 17.45 28.33
N LEU A 549 25.91 16.67 27.46
CA LEU A 549 26.94 15.73 27.85
C LEU A 549 28.20 16.52 28.14
N SER A 550 28.48 16.75 29.44
CA SER A 550 29.72 17.40 29.86
C SER A 550 30.89 16.40 29.72
N SER A 551 32.07 16.90 29.39
CA SER A 551 33.30 16.14 29.33
C SER A 551 33.79 15.60 30.68
N VAL A 552 33.01 15.80 31.73
CA VAL A 552 33.37 15.46 33.12
C VAL A 552 32.29 14.52 33.70
N ARG A 553 32.77 13.32 33.99
CA ARG A 553 32.25 12.31 34.94
C ARG A 553 30.72 12.24 35.06
N ASP A 554 30.19 11.28 34.37
CA ASP A 554 28.91 10.69 34.77
C ASP A 554 29.06 10.20 36.24
N SER A 555 28.40 10.86 37.16
CA SER A 555 28.23 10.35 38.51
C SER A 555 27.26 9.15 38.42
N THR A 556 27.77 8.05 37.95
CA THR A 556 27.12 6.73 38.03
C THR A 556 27.11 6.34 39.48
N THR A 557 26.07 6.73 40.19
CA THR A 557 25.50 5.98 41.32
C THR A 557 24.28 6.77 41.85
N ARG A 558 23.13 6.42 41.38
CA ARG A 558 21.92 6.30 42.24
C ARG A 558 20.85 5.52 41.52
#